data_6bc5538f4b3ea668009e35a81692d4c8
#
_entry.id   6bc5538f4b3ea668009e35a81692d4c8
#
_cell.length_a   1.000
_cell.length_b   1.000
_cell.length_c   1.000
_cell.angle_alpha   90.00
_cell.angle_beta   90.00
_cell.angle_gamma   90.00
#
_symmetry.space_group_name_H-M   'P 1'
#
loop_
_entity.id
_entity.type
_entity.pdbx_description
1 polymer ?
#
loop_
_entity_poly.entity_id
_entity_poly.type
_entity_poly.pdbx_seq_one_letter_code
_entity_poly.pdbx_strand_id
1 'polypeptide(L)'
;MKIFLLAVTILFLISRIKNTPEMLSKKLYFKKVEKAIESNNKSFNGKSDDEVNILKGTAIIILLLFQMFYIIYYMIIGCRYQTELILILTALQIVTVIITTKRAFTDKLFSQNIEDYTFYSWFFLFNIILDYVYYPLTIYMLLK
;
A
#
# COMPACT_ATOMS: atom_id res chain seq x y z
N MET A 1 -2.21 0.59 24.32
CA MET A 1 -1.64 -0.11 23.13
C MET A 1 -2.68 -0.93 22.36
N LYS A 2 -3.50 -1.80 23.02
CA LYS A 2 -4.52 -2.65 22.36
C LYS A 2 -5.55 -1.84 21.56
N ILE A 3 -6.12 -0.78 22.16
CA ILE A 3 -7.10 0.12 21.51
C ILE A 3 -6.49 0.82 20.29
N PHE A 4 -5.25 1.28 20.39
CA PHE A 4 -4.54 1.92 19.27
C PHE A 4 -4.36 0.95 18.09
N LEU A 5 -3.89 -0.28 18.35
CA LEU A 5 -3.75 -1.31 17.32
C LEU A 5 -5.10 -1.66 16.68
N LEU A 6 -6.16 -1.74 17.46
CA LEU A 6 -7.52 -1.99 16.96
C LEU A 6 -7.97 -0.86 16.01
N ALA A 7 -7.79 0.40 16.41
CA ALA A 7 -8.12 1.55 15.56
C ALA A 7 -7.34 1.54 14.25
N VAL A 8 -6.02 1.30 14.30
CA VAL A 8 -5.17 1.20 13.11
C VAL A 8 -5.61 0.05 12.21
N THR A 9 -5.93 -1.13 12.76
CA THR A 9 -6.41 -2.29 12.00
C THR A 9 -7.72 -1.99 11.27
N ILE A 10 -8.66 -1.33 11.96
CA ILE A 10 -9.94 -0.92 11.35
C ILE A 10 -9.71 0.09 10.23
N LEU A 11 -8.84 1.09 10.42
CA LEU A 11 -8.51 2.07 9.39
C LEU A 11 -7.88 1.40 8.15
N PHE A 12 -7.00 0.42 8.34
CA PHE A 12 -6.42 -0.34 7.23
C PHE A 12 -7.48 -1.15 6.49
N LEU A 13 -8.38 -1.83 7.20
CA LEU A 13 -9.48 -2.57 6.60
C LEU A 13 -10.40 -1.65 5.77
N ILE A 14 -10.80 -0.51 6.33
CA ILE A 14 -11.63 0.48 5.62
C ILE A 14 -10.92 0.99 4.35
N SER A 15 -9.64 1.34 4.48
CA SER A 15 -8.82 1.77 3.34
C SER A 15 -8.75 0.68 2.27
N ARG A 16 -8.62 -0.58 2.66
CA ARG A 16 -8.58 -1.71 1.74
C ARG A 16 -9.91 -1.91 1.03
N ILE A 17 -11.03 -1.88 1.74
CA ILE A 17 -12.38 -1.98 1.16
C ILE A 17 -12.58 -0.87 0.10
N LYS A 18 -12.17 0.36 0.41
CA LYS A 18 -12.28 1.50 -0.50
C LYS A 18 -11.45 1.32 -1.79
N ASN A 19 -10.27 0.73 -1.70
CA ASN A 19 -9.36 0.56 -2.82
C ASN A 19 -9.60 -0.76 -3.61
N THR A 20 -10.36 -1.69 -3.08
CA THR A 20 -10.64 -3.00 -3.72
C THR A 20 -11.19 -2.88 -5.15
N PRO A 21 -12.16 -1.99 -5.47
CA PRO A 21 -12.68 -1.87 -6.84
C PRO A 21 -11.59 -1.51 -7.87
N GLU A 22 -10.63 -0.64 -7.49
CA GLU A 22 -9.53 -0.24 -8.35
C GLU A 22 -8.52 -1.38 -8.57
N MET A 23 -8.33 -2.23 -7.56
CA MET A 23 -7.44 -3.39 -7.64
C MET A 23 -8.04 -4.55 -8.46
N LEU A 24 -9.37 -4.66 -8.53
CA LEU A 24 -10.07 -5.70 -9.29
C LEU A 24 -10.34 -5.30 -10.75
N SER A 25 -10.40 -4.02 -11.06
CA SER A 25 -10.76 -3.52 -12.39
C SER A 25 -9.60 -2.82 -13.07
N LYS A 26 -9.08 -3.42 -14.16
CA LYS A 26 -8.05 -2.81 -15.00
C LYS A 26 -8.42 -1.39 -15.43
N LYS A 27 -9.69 -1.17 -15.81
CA LYS A 27 -10.21 0.15 -16.23
C LYS A 27 -10.13 1.18 -15.11
N LEU A 28 -10.55 0.81 -13.88
CA LEU A 28 -10.52 1.72 -12.74
C LEU A 28 -9.07 2.00 -12.29
N TYR A 29 -8.21 0.99 -12.34
CA TYR A 29 -6.79 1.15 -12.07
C TYR A 29 -6.15 2.19 -12.98
N PHE A 30 -6.28 2.04 -14.32
CA PHE A 30 -5.70 2.99 -15.26
C PHE A 30 -6.32 4.38 -15.15
N LYS A 31 -7.62 4.51 -14.89
CA LYS A 31 -8.25 5.81 -14.61
C LYS A 31 -7.65 6.51 -13.38
N LYS A 32 -7.25 5.74 -12.36
CA LYS A 32 -6.54 6.29 -11.18
C LYS A 32 -5.13 6.72 -11.54
N VAL A 33 -4.41 5.92 -12.33
CA VAL A 33 -3.07 6.25 -12.84
C VAL A 33 -3.11 7.55 -13.65
N GLU A 34 -4.06 7.69 -14.58
CA GLU A 34 -4.25 8.94 -15.37
C GLU A 34 -4.42 10.16 -14.46
N LYS A 35 -5.31 10.06 -13.46
CA LYS A 35 -5.50 11.16 -12.50
C LYS A 35 -4.24 11.48 -11.71
N ALA A 36 -3.45 10.46 -11.35
CA ALA A 36 -2.18 10.68 -10.65
C ALA A 36 -1.16 11.38 -11.54
N ILE A 37 -1.07 10.99 -12.82
CA ILE A 37 -0.22 11.64 -13.83
C ILE A 37 -0.64 13.11 -14.02
N GLU A 38 -1.94 13.38 -14.20
CA GLU A 38 -2.45 14.75 -14.32
C GLU A 38 -2.14 15.61 -13.08
N SER A 39 -2.29 15.03 -11.88
CA SER A 39 -1.97 15.72 -10.63
C SER A 39 -0.47 16.02 -10.51
N ASN A 40 0.39 15.08 -10.90
CA ASN A 40 1.83 15.28 -10.92
C ASN A 40 2.22 16.37 -11.93
N ASN A 41 1.66 16.35 -13.13
CA ASN A 41 1.92 17.34 -14.16
C ASN A 41 1.51 18.76 -13.70
N LYS A 42 0.34 18.88 -13.05
CA LYS A 42 -0.08 20.16 -12.44
C LYS A 42 0.87 20.62 -11.35
N SER A 43 1.37 19.70 -10.53
CA SER A 43 2.29 20.00 -9.43
C SER A 43 3.69 20.38 -9.90
N PHE A 44 4.10 19.91 -11.07
CA PHE A 44 5.42 20.18 -11.65
C PHE A 44 5.42 21.36 -12.62
N ASN A 45 4.25 21.74 -13.14
CA ASN A 45 4.12 22.83 -14.12
C ASN A 45 4.62 24.14 -13.54
N GLY A 46 5.50 24.84 -14.29
CA GLY A 46 6.07 26.13 -13.90
C GLY A 46 7.18 26.07 -12.85
N LYS A 47 7.65 24.89 -12.48
CA LYS A 47 8.76 24.69 -11.52
C LYS A 47 10.07 24.41 -12.24
N SER A 48 11.18 24.78 -11.62
CA SER A 48 12.52 24.41 -12.08
C SER A 48 12.79 22.91 -11.90
N ASP A 49 13.75 22.35 -12.62
CA ASP A 49 14.15 20.94 -12.50
C ASP A 49 14.56 20.59 -11.07
N ASP A 50 15.24 21.49 -10.36
CA ASP A 50 15.64 21.28 -8.98
C ASP A 50 14.44 21.18 -8.03
N GLU A 51 13.45 22.07 -8.19
CA GLU A 51 12.21 22.03 -7.40
C GLU A 51 11.41 20.73 -7.67
N VAL A 52 11.35 20.28 -8.91
CA VAL A 52 10.70 19.02 -9.29
C VAL A 52 11.43 17.83 -8.65
N ASN A 53 12.76 17.82 -8.65
CA ASN A 53 13.57 16.76 -8.02
C ASN A 53 13.38 16.72 -6.50
N ILE A 54 13.30 17.86 -5.83
CA ILE A 54 12.99 17.97 -4.40
C ILE A 54 11.61 17.39 -4.10
N LEU A 55 10.60 17.73 -4.89
CA LEU A 55 9.23 17.20 -4.72
C LEU A 55 9.18 15.68 -4.90
N LYS A 56 9.82 15.15 -5.93
CA LYS A 56 9.93 13.69 -6.17
C LYS A 56 10.64 13.00 -5.00
N GLY A 57 11.77 13.55 -4.55
CA GLY A 57 12.52 13.04 -3.40
C GLY A 57 11.67 13.01 -2.13
N THR A 58 10.95 14.09 -1.85
CA THR A 58 10.04 14.17 -0.70
C THR A 58 8.92 13.12 -0.78
N ALA A 59 8.31 12.94 -1.94
CA ALA A 59 7.25 11.94 -2.13
C ALA A 59 7.79 10.50 -1.95
N ILE A 60 9.02 10.22 -2.38
CA ILE A 60 9.69 8.93 -2.14
C ILE A 60 9.90 8.70 -0.64
N ILE A 61 10.40 9.69 0.09
CA ILE A 61 10.62 9.59 1.53
C ILE A 61 9.30 9.31 2.25
N ILE A 62 8.24 10.03 1.92
CA ILE A 62 6.90 9.82 2.49
C ILE A 62 6.41 8.40 2.20
N LEU A 63 6.55 7.91 0.97
CA LEU A 63 6.19 6.54 0.60
C LEU A 63 6.94 5.52 1.46
N LEU A 64 8.25 5.66 1.59
CA LEU A 64 9.08 4.75 2.40
C LEU A 64 8.68 4.78 3.88
N LEU A 65 8.39 5.94 4.45
CA LEU A 65 7.91 6.06 5.84
C LEU A 65 6.59 5.32 6.04
N PHE A 66 5.64 5.43 5.10
CA PHE A 66 4.40 4.66 5.16
C PHE A 66 4.64 3.16 5.07
N GLN A 67 5.54 2.70 4.20
CA GLN A 67 5.87 1.27 4.08
C GLN A 67 6.54 0.74 5.36
N MET A 68 7.45 1.50 5.96
CA MET A 68 8.04 1.17 7.25
C MET A 68 6.97 1.06 8.35
N PHE A 69 6.01 1.98 8.38
CA PHE A 69 4.90 1.93 9.33
C PHE A 69 4.06 0.65 9.19
N TYR A 70 3.76 0.21 7.96
CA TYR A 70 3.08 -1.07 7.72
C TYR A 70 3.90 -2.26 8.24
N ILE A 71 5.20 -2.30 7.94
CA ILE A 71 6.08 -3.40 8.40
C ILE A 71 6.11 -3.45 9.94
N ILE A 72 6.31 -2.30 10.60
CA ILE A 72 6.33 -2.21 12.07
C ILE A 72 4.99 -2.68 12.65
N TYR A 73 3.87 -2.24 12.08
CA TYR A 73 2.54 -2.68 12.51
C TYR A 73 2.41 -4.21 12.42
N TYR A 74 2.77 -4.82 11.28
CA TYR A 74 2.70 -6.27 11.10
C TYR A 74 3.61 -7.01 12.07
N MET A 75 4.83 -6.52 12.30
CA MET A 75 5.76 -7.10 13.29
C MET A 75 5.16 -7.06 14.70
N ILE A 76 4.57 -5.95 15.11
CA ILE A 76 3.94 -5.82 16.44
C ILE A 76 2.81 -6.84 16.60
N ILE A 77 1.94 -7.02 15.58
CA ILE A 77 0.85 -8.00 15.63
C ILE A 77 1.41 -9.42 15.69
N GLY A 78 2.38 -9.78 14.83
CA GLY A 78 3.02 -11.09 14.81
C GLY A 78 3.70 -11.44 16.14
N CYS A 79 4.48 -10.50 16.70
CA CYS A 79 5.13 -10.70 18.00
C CYS A 79 4.14 -10.81 19.17
N ARG A 80 2.98 -10.13 19.07
CA ARG A 80 1.99 -10.15 20.14
C ARG A 80 1.19 -11.44 20.21
N TYR A 81 0.83 -12.01 19.07
CA TYR A 81 -0.13 -13.11 19.02
C TYR A 81 0.48 -14.48 18.69
N GLN A 82 1.70 -14.60 18.33
CA GLN A 82 2.58 -15.78 18.17
C GLN A 82 1.89 -17.10 17.78
N THR A 83 0.68 -17.07 17.21
CA THR A 83 0.06 -18.27 16.66
C THR A 83 0.63 -18.54 15.27
N GLU A 84 0.82 -19.80 14.91
CA GLU A 84 1.39 -20.16 13.60
C GLU A 84 0.68 -19.49 12.44
N LEU A 85 -0.65 -19.44 12.48
CA LEU A 85 -1.46 -18.80 11.46
C LEU A 85 -1.15 -17.30 11.34
N ILE A 86 -1.12 -16.56 12.45
CA ILE A 86 -0.81 -15.12 12.45
C ILE A 86 0.62 -14.88 12.00
N LEU A 87 1.57 -15.70 12.40
CA LEU A 87 2.97 -15.55 11.97
C LEU A 87 3.11 -15.73 10.46
N ILE A 88 2.47 -16.75 9.88
CA ILE A 88 2.48 -16.99 8.43
C ILE A 88 1.82 -15.81 7.71
N LEU A 89 0.63 -15.39 8.13
CA LEU A 89 -0.08 -14.27 7.50
C LEU A 89 0.70 -12.96 7.64
N THR A 90 1.34 -12.70 8.77
CA THR A 90 2.20 -11.54 9.00
C THR A 90 3.41 -11.55 8.05
N ALA A 91 4.09 -12.71 7.92
CA ALA A 91 5.20 -12.85 6.99
C ALA A 91 4.77 -12.58 5.54
N LEU A 92 3.62 -13.12 5.12
CA LEU A 92 3.06 -12.85 3.79
C LEU A 92 2.74 -11.37 3.59
N GLN A 93 2.18 -10.69 4.59
CA GLN A 93 1.91 -9.25 4.53
C GLN A 93 3.21 -8.43 4.36
N ILE A 94 4.26 -8.75 5.12
CA ILE A 94 5.56 -8.07 4.98
C ILE A 94 6.13 -8.29 3.58
N VAL A 95 6.08 -9.51 3.06
CA VAL A 95 6.54 -9.82 1.70
C VAL A 95 5.76 -9.02 0.65
N THR A 96 4.43 -8.90 0.78
CA THR A 96 3.62 -8.12 -0.15
C THR A 96 3.94 -6.63 -0.09
N VAL A 97 4.23 -6.08 1.09
CA VAL A 97 4.69 -4.68 1.25
C VAL A 97 6.02 -4.48 0.50
N ILE A 98 6.99 -5.37 0.68
CA ILE A 98 8.29 -5.30 0.00
C ILE A 98 8.13 -5.38 -1.53
N ILE A 99 7.32 -6.32 -2.03
CA ILE A 99 7.07 -6.47 -3.47
C ILE A 99 6.38 -5.22 -4.03
N THR A 100 5.38 -4.68 -3.31
CA THR A 100 4.66 -3.47 -3.73
C THR A 100 5.60 -2.27 -3.79
N THR A 101 6.46 -2.12 -2.79
CA THR A 101 7.48 -1.05 -2.76
C THR A 101 8.44 -1.19 -3.93
N LYS A 102 9.00 -2.40 -4.15
CA LYS A 102 9.89 -2.66 -5.30
C LYS A 102 9.22 -2.30 -6.63
N ARG A 103 7.95 -2.70 -6.81
CA ARG A 103 7.19 -2.37 -8.04
C ARG A 103 6.98 -0.88 -8.21
N ALA A 104 6.62 -0.15 -7.16
CA ALA A 104 6.47 1.30 -7.23
C ALA A 104 7.75 1.99 -7.78
N PHE A 105 8.93 1.49 -7.41
CA PHE A 105 10.18 2.01 -7.95
C PHE A 105 10.47 1.52 -9.37
N THR A 106 10.13 0.27 -9.71
CA THR A 106 10.38 -0.32 -11.03
C THR A 106 9.44 0.26 -12.10
N ASP A 107 8.16 0.49 -11.73
CA ASP A 107 7.13 1.03 -12.63
C ASP A 107 7.24 2.55 -12.79
N LYS A 108 8.43 3.13 -12.52
CA LYS A 108 8.72 4.56 -12.67
C LYS A 108 7.67 5.44 -11.99
N LEU A 109 7.68 5.44 -10.67
CA LEU A 109 6.71 6.08 -9.75
C LEU A 109 6.20 7.48 -10.19
N PHE A 110 6.98 8.21 -10.99
CA PHE A 110 6.65 9.54 -11.51
C PHE A 110 6.63 9.59 -13.04
N SER A 111 6.41 8.45 -13.72
CA SER A 111 6.27 8.47 -15.16
C SER A 111 5.07 9.29 -15.58
N GLN A 112 5.26 10.05 -16.65
CA GLN A 112 4.19 10.78 -17.33
C GLN A 112 3.47 9.91 -18.37
N ASN A 113 3.98 8.69 -18.61
CA ASN A 113 3.47 7.78 -19.63
C ASN A 113 2.67 6.66 -18.98
N ILE A 114 1.41 6.52 -19.38
CA ILE A 114 0.52 5.48 -18.86
C ILE A 114 1.02 4.06 -19.18
N GLU A 115 1.77 3.92 -20.28
CA GLU A 115 2.35 2.65 -20.73
C GLU A 115 3.43 2.09 -19.79
N ASP A 116 4.00 2.94 -18.94
CA ASP A 116 4.99 2.53 -17.94
C ASP A 116 4.34 1.81 -16.73
N TYR A 117 3.00 1.82 -16.64
CA TYR A 117 2.27 1.20 -15.53
C TYR A 117 1.65 -0.13 -15.94
N THR A 118 1.87 -1.16 -15.12
CA THR A 118 1.37 -2.51 -15.39
C THR A 118 0.31 -2.94 -14.39
N PHE A 119 -0.80 -3.47 -14.89
CA PHE A 119 -1.86 -4.04 -14.06
C PHE A 119 -1.59 -5.52 -13.78
N TYR A 120 -1.26 -5.86 -12.54
CA TYR A 120 -0.94 -7.22 -12.09
C TYR A 120 -2.16 -7.88 -11.42
N SER A 121 -3.11 -8.37 -12.20
CA SER A 121 -4.39 -8.92 -11.74
C SER A 121 -4.24 -9.97 -10.63
N TRP A 122 -3.40 -10.99 -10.82
CA TRP A 122 -3.19 -12.05 -9.84
C TRP A 122 -2.58 -11.55 -8.53
N PHE A 123 -1.64 -10.63 -8.60
CA PHE A 123 -1.03 -10.06 -7.42
C PHE A 123 -2.02 -9.20 -6.63
N PHE A 124 -2.85 -8.43 -7.31
CA PHE A 124 -3.90 -7.65 -6.65
C PHE A 124 -4.96 -8.54 -6.01
N LEU A 125 -5.40 -9.61 -6.69
CA LEU A 125 -6.34 -10.57 -6.14
C LEU A 125 -5.77 -11.26 -4.90
N PHE A 126 -4.51 -11.72 -4.96
CA PHE A 126 -3.84 -12.32 -3.81
C PHE A 126 -3.79 -11.38 -2.61
N ASN A 127 -3.40 -10.11 -2.82
CA ASN A 127 -3.36 -9.11 -1.75
C ASN A 127 -4.74 -8.85 -1.14
N ILE A 128 -5.78 -8.78 -1.96
CA ILE A 128 -7.15 -8.59 -1.50
C ILE A 128 -7.55 -9.77 -0.58
N ILE A 129 -7.37 -11.00 -1.03
CA ILE A 129 -7.70 -12.18 -0.23
C ILE A 129 -6.93 -12.17 1.09
N LEU A 130 -5.62 -11.92 1.03
CA LEU A 130 -4.77 -11.88 2.20
C LEU A 130 -5.23 -10.83 3.22
N ASP A 131 -5.57 -9.62 2.77
CA ASP A 131 -6.03 -8.53 3.63
C ASP A 131 -7.40 -8.82 4.26
N TYR A 132 -8.33 -9.39 3.49
CA TYR A 132 -9.67 -9.74 3.98
C TYR A 132 -9.66 -10.93 4.96
N VAL A 133 -8.59 -11.71 5.00
CA VAL A 133 -8.37 -12.74 6.02
C VAL A 133 -7.63 -12.13 7.22
N TYR A 134 -6.55 -11.40 6.98
CA TYR A 134 -5.66 -10.88 8.01
C TYR A 134 -6.32 -9.87 8.94
N TYR A 135 -6.94 -8.82 8.38
CA TYR A 135 -7.49 -7.74 9.23
C TYR A 135 -8.67 -8.18 10.09
N PRO A 136 -9.70 -8.92 9.61
CA PRO A 136 -10.77 -9.40 10.47
C PRO A 136 -10.26 -10.35 11.56
N LEU A 137 -9.32 -11.23 11.22
CA LEU A 137 -8.72 -12.13 12.21
C LEU A 137 -7.96 -11.35 13.29
N THR A 138 -7.20 -10.33 12.90
CA THR A 138 -6.48 -9.45 13.83
C THR A 138 -7.44 -8.68 14.72
N ILE A 139 -8.55 -8.14 14.17
CA ILE A 139 -9.61 -7.47 14.96
C ILE A 139 -10.18 -8.44 16.00
N TYR A 140 -10.54 -9.65 15.58
CA TYR A 140 -11.07 -10.66 16.49
C TYR A 140 -10.09 -10.96 17.64
N MET A 141 -8.80 -11.09 17.35
CA MET A 141 -7.77 -11.33 18.36
C MET A 141 -7.54 -10.12 19.29
N LEU A 142 -7.69 -8.91 18.76
CA LEU A 142 -7.56 -7.69 19.54
C LEU A 142 -8.78 -7.46 20.46
N LEU A 143 -9.95 -7.99 20.14
CA LEU A 143 -11.15 -7.88 20.95
C LEU A 143 -11.19 -8.90 22.10
N LYS A 144 -10.54 -10.04 21.95
CA LYS A 144 -10.30 -11.01 23.03
C LYS A 144 -9.23 -10.51 23.99
#